data_bfdc7a353455a93dc121a1704027ee17
#
_entry.id   bfdc7a353455a93dc121a1704027ee17
#
_cell.length_a   1.000
_cell.length_b   1.000
_cell.length_c   1.000
_cell.angle_alpha   90.00
_cell.angle_beta   90.00
_cell.angle_gamma   90.00
#
_symmetry.space_group_name_H-M   'P 1'
#
loop_
_entity.id
_entity.type
_entity.pdbx_description
1 polymer ?
#
loop_
_entity_poly.entity_id
_entity_poly.type
_entity_poly.pdbx_seq_one_letter_code
_entity_poly.pdbx_strand_id
1 'polypeptide(L)'
;MVLAACTTTNIASMEEPAAAPMTGQTNDPAPGFENITAGSEEDFILNAGRRIYFTQDSATLDSVAMATLDNQATWLNKNPNWLVKLQGFADDSGSASKMVALSQKRADVVMAYLASKGVDARRMWAKGYGKDREVRDCAERSCKVQNRRVVSNLRTQRDDEGA
;
A
#
# COMPACT_ATOMS: atom_id res chain seq x y z
N MET A 1 2.58 -40.49 64.98
CA MET A 1 3.35 -40.11 63.74
C MET A 1 2.64 -40.68 62.54
N VAL A 2 1.99 -39.81 61.79
CA VAL A 2 1.26 -40.20 60.54
C VAL A 2 2.03 -39.56 59.41
N LEU A 3 2.63 -40.39 58.56
CA LEU A 3 3.32 -39.96 57.36
C LEU A 3 2.27 -39.76 56.22
N ALA A 4 2.10 -38.51 55.78
CA ALA A 4 1.26 -38.21 54.65
C ALA A 4 2.05 -38.50 53.36
N ALA A 5 1.51 -39.42 52.56
CA ALA A 5 2.02 -39.73 51.23
C ALA A 5 1.57 -38.64 50.22
N CYS A 6 2.51 -37.97 49.59
CA CYS A 6 2.27 -37.10 48.43
C CYS A 6 1.94 -37.97 47.24
N THR A 7 0.74 -37.91 46.72
CA THR A 7 0.37 -38.46 45.41
C THR A 7 0.85 -37.52 44.32
N THR A 8 1.83 -37.97 43.55
CA THR A 8 2.25 -37.34 42.30
C THR A 8 1.15 -37.45 41.29
N THR A 9 0.50 -36.34 40.93
CA THR A 9 -0.44 -36.24 39.83
C THR A 9 0.34 -36.39 38.51
N ASN A 10 0.10 -37.46 37.78
CA ASN A 10 0.58 -37.64 36.42
C ASN A 10 0.00 -36.53 35.55
N ILE A 11 0.84 -35.62 35.10
CA ILE A 11 0.50 -34.70 34.04
C ILE A 11 0.51 -35.56 32.76
N ALA A 12 -0.68 -35.93 32.27
CA ALA A 12 -0.80 -36.53 30.98
C ALA A 12 -0.11 -35.60 29.95
N SER A 13 0.88 -36.12 29.25
CA SER A 13 1.52 -35.47 28.14
C SER A 13 0.43 -35.07 27.14
N MET A 14 0.20 -33.74 27.04
CA MET A 14 -0.56 -33.21 25.92
C MET A 14 0.31 -33.46 24.69
N GLU A 15 -0.06 -34.48 23.97
CA GLU A 15 0.47 -34.76 22.64
C GLU A 15 0.12 -33.56 21.76
N GLU A 16 1.13 -32.80 21.42
CA GLU A 16 1.04 -31.70 20.46
C GLU A 16 0.52 -32.31 19.14
N PRO A 17 -0.61 -31.81 18.58
CA PRO A 17 -1.09 -32.36 17.33
C PRO A 17 0.02 -32.22 16.30
N ALA A 18 0.48 -33.36 15.76
CA ALA A 18 1.48 -33.39 14.71
C ALA A 18 1.04 -32.44 13.62
N ALA A 19 1.86 -31.41 13.36
CA ALA A 19 1.63 -30.49 12.26
C ALA A 19 1.50 -31.32 10.98
N ALA A 20 0.33 -31.27 10.35
CA ALA A 20 0.11 -31.88 9.07
C ALA A 20 1.24 -31.43 8.12
N PRO A 21 1.84 -32.32 7.31
CA PRO A 21 2.87 -31.91 6.39
C PRO A 21 2.32 -30.81 5.50
N MET A 22 2.91 -29.63 5.55
CA MET A 22 2.63 -28.52 4.64
C MET A 22 3.13 -28.94 3.24
N THR A 23 2.33 -29.71 2.51
CA THR A 23 2.58 -30.07 1.11
C THR A 23 1.95 -29.06 0.14
N GLY A 24 1.60 -27.87 0.62
CA GLY A 24 1.22 -26.75 -0.23
C GLY A 24 2.49 -26.03 -0.68
N GLN A 25 2.66 -25.81 -1.97
CA GLN A 25 3.64 -24.88 -2.46
C GLN A 25 3.28 -23.51 -1.88
N THR A 26 4.22 -22.89 -1.14
CA THR A 26 4.01 -21.58 -0.48
C THR A 26 3.76 -20.44 -1.46
N ASN A 27 3.73 -20.72 -2.77
CA ASN A 27 3.50 -19.78 -3.86
C ASN A 27 2.18 -20.00 -4.61
N ASP A 28 1.31 -20.89 -4.12
CA ASP A 28 -0.03 -21.01 -4.72
C ASP A 28 -0.84 -19.76 -4.40
N PRO A 29 -1.50 -19.13 -5.40
CA PRO A 29 -2.36 -17.99 -5.16
C PRO A 29 -3.46 -18.35 -4.15
N ALA A 30 -3.80 -17.43 -3.27
CA ALA A 30 -4.95 -17.61 -2.37
C ALA A 30 -6.23 -17.83 -3.18
N PRO A 31 -7.22 -18.59 -2.66
CA PRO A 31 -8.49 -18.81 -3.35
C PRO A 31 -9.13 -17.50 -3.79
N GLY A 32 -9.49 -17.39 -5.07
CA GLY A 32 -10.00 -16.16 -5.70
C GLY A 32 -8.95 -15.34 -6.45
N PHE A 33 -7.66 -15.67 -6.34
CA PHE A 33 -6.56 -14.99 -7.04
C PHE A 33 -5.87 -15.88 -8.10
N GLU A 34 -6.44 -17.05 -8.38
CA GLU A 34 -5.84 -18.03 -9.31
C GLU A 34 -5.81 -17.56 -10.77
N ASN A 35 -6.61 -16.53 -11.12
CA ASN A 35 -6.80 -16.06 -12.49
C ASN A 35 -6.33 -14.62 -12.72
N ILE A 36 -5.37 -14.11 -11.92
CA ILE A 36 -4.84 -12.79 -12.16
C ILE A 36 -3.97 -12.79 -13.41
N THR A 37 -4.39 -12.03 -14.40
CA THR A 37 -3.62 -11.86 -15.63
C THR A 37 -2.40 -10.99 -15.36
N ALA A 38 -1.21 -11.51 -15.66
CA ALA A 38 0.02 -10.73 -15.57
C ALA A 38 -0.06 -9.46 -16.43
N GLY A 39 0.33 -8.33 -15.87
CA GLY A 39 0.24 -7.02 -16.52
C GLY A 39 -1.14 -6.36 -16.47
N SER A 40 -2.11 -6.93 -15.75
CA SER A 40 -3.42 -6.31 -15.50
C SER A 40 -3.37 -5.28 -14.37
N GLU A 41 -4.43 -4.50 -14.19
CA GLU A 41 -4.55 -3.59 -13.06
C GLU A 41 -4.60 -4.35 -11.73
N GLU A 42 -5.23 -5.50 -11.68
CA GLU A 42 -5.27 -6.39 -10.50
C GLU A 42 -3.88 -6.88 -10.13
N ASP A 43 -3.07 -7.27 -11.11
CA ASP A 43 -1.68 -7.66 -10.90
C ASP A 43 -0.85 -6.50 -10.31
N PHE A 44 -1.03 -5.28 -10.81
CA PHE A 44 -0.39 -4.10 -10.25
C PHE A 44 -0.79 -3.84 -8.79
N ILE A 45 -2.09 -3.92 -8.49
CA ILE A 45 -2.62 -3.66 -7.14
C ILE A 45 -2.08 -4.67 -6.13
N LEU A 46 -2.01 -5.93 -6.50
CA LEU A 46 -1.64 -7.02 -5.59
C LEU A 46 -0.12 -7.19 -5.44
N ASN A 47 0.62 -7.09 -6.54
CA ASN A 47 2.05 -7.39 -6.55
C ASN A 47 2.94 -6.15 -6.40
N ALA A 48 2.52 -5.00 -6.87
CA ALA A 48 3.28 -3.76 -6.70
C ALA A 48 2.78 -2.90 -5.54
N GLY A 49 1.46 -2.96 -5.26
CA GLY A 49 0.80 -2.07 -4.30
C GLY A 49 0.61 -0.67 -4.87
N ARG A 50 -0.59 -0.10 -4.75
CA ARG A 50 -0.91 1.20 -5.37
C ARG A 50 -0.92 2.39 -4.42
N ARG A 51 -0.75 2.20 -3.10
CA ARG A 51 -0.88 3.25 -2.08
C ARG A 51 0.43 3.53 -1.40
N ILE A 52 0.75 4.82 -1.30
CA ILE A 52 1.91 5.35 -0.59
C ILE A 52 1.36 6.25 0.53
N TYR A 53 1.80 6.02 1.76
CA TYR A 53 1.36 6.75 2.94
C TYR A 53 2.41 7.77 3.39
N PHE A 54 1.93 8.83 4.06
CA PHE A 54 2.77 9.93 4.53
C PHE A 54 2.51 10.25 6.01
N THR A 55 3.54 10.69 6.67
CA THR A 55 3.42 11.24 8.01
C THR A 55 2.78 12.62 7.98
N GLN A 56 2.33 13.09 9.14
CA GLN A 56 1.68 14.39 9.29
C GLN A 56 2.58 15.53 8.79
N ASP A 57 1.97 16.49 8.08
CA ASP A 57 2.61 17.69 7.55
C ASP A 57 3.86 17.43 6.68
N SER A 58 4.05 16.20 6.20
CA SER A 58 5.22 15.78 5.41
C SER A 58 4.85 15.25 4.03
N ALA A 59 5.75 15.47 3.07
CA ALA A 59 5.79 14.82 1.76
C ALA A 59 7.07 14.00 1.58
N THR A 60 7.73 13.61 2.67
CA THR A 60 8.95 12.80 2.64
C THR A 60 8.58 11.32 2.50
N LEU A 61 9.27 10.62 1.61
CA LEU A 61 9.14 9.16 1.44
C LEU A 61 9.98 8.46 2.52
N ASP A 62 9.34 7.59 3.28
CA ASP A 62 10.04 6.68 4.20
C ASP A 62 10.50 5.39 3.48
N SER A 63 11.19 4.51 4.19
CA SER A 63 11.70 3.26 3.61
C SER A 63 10.61 2.34 3.09
N VAL A 64 9.44 2.31 3.71
CA VAL A 64 8.29 1.49 3.29
C VAL A 64 7.68 2.06 2.01
N ALA A 65 7.52 3.39 1.95
CA ALA A 65 7.08 4.08 0.74
C ALA A 65 8.03 3.83 -0.43
N MET A 66 9.35 3.97 -0.21
CA MET A 66 10.36 3.72 -1.24
C MET A 66 10.34 2.28 -1.73
N ALA A 67 10.23 1.28 -0.84
CA ALA A 67 10.14 -0.13 -1.24
C ALA A 67 8.89 -0.41 -2.09
N THR A 68 7.75 0.16 -1.74
CA THR A 68 6.53 0.05 -2.54
C THR A 68 6.71 0.70 -3.92
N LEU A 69 7.35 1.87 -3.97
CA LEU A 69 7.62 2.57 -5.24
C LEU A 69 8.64 1.84 -6.12
N ASP A 70 9.61 1.15 -5.54
CA ASP A 70 10.54 0.29 -6.28
C ASP A 70 9.81 -0.88 -6.96
N ASN A 71 8.84 -1.49 -6.27
CA ASN A 71 7.97 -2.51 -6.84
C ASN A 71 7.11 -1.93 -7.97
N GLN A 72 6.51 -0.75 -7.75
CA GLN A 72 5.73 -0.05 -8.80
C GLN A 72 6.59 0.27 -10.03
N ALA A 73 7.78 0.83 -9.84
CA ALA A 73 8.68 1.15 -10.94
C ALA A 73 9.09 -0.09 -11.73
N THR A 74 9.42 -1.18 -11.03
CA THR A 74 9.75 -2.47 -11.66
C THR A 74 8.59 -2.99 -12.51
N TRP A 75 7.38 -2.95 -11.97
CA TRP A 75 6.19 -3.39 -12.69
C TRP A 75 5.86 -2.50 -13.88
N LEU A 76 5.89 -1.16 -13.71
CA LEU A 76 5.60 -0.19 -14.76
C LEU A 76 6.61 -0.23 -15.92
N ASN A 77 7.87 -0.52 -15.64
CA ASN A 77 8.91 -0.69 -16.66
C ASN A 77 8.71 -1.97 -17.48
N LYS A 78 8.15 -3.03 -16.86
CA LYS A 78 7.75 -4.26 -17.58
C LYS A 78 6.46 -4.09 -18.39
N ASN A 79 5.61 -3.13 -18.03
CA ASN A 79 4.30 -2.91 -18.63
C ASN A 79 4.18 -1.48 -19.20
N PRO A 80 4.88 -1.17 -20.30
CA PRO A 80 5.02 0.20 -20.81
C PRO A 80 3.74 0.79 -21.40
N ASN A 81 2.72 0.00 -21.67
CA ASN A 81 1.45 0.45 -22.24
C ASN A 81 0.55 1.21 -21.24
N TRP A 82 0.82 1.08 -19.96
CA TRP A 82 0.03 1.76 -18.93
C TRP A 82 0.50 3.20 -18.70
N LEU A 83 -0.47 4.09 -18.59
CA LEU A 83 -0.29 5.43 -18.04
C LEU A 83 -0.60 5.40 -16.55
N VAL A 84 -0.08 6.36 -15.78
CA VAL A 84 -0.26 6.41 -14.33
C VAL A 84 -0.70 7.79 -13.87
N LYS A 85 -1.87 7.87 -13.27
CA LYS A 85 -2.34 9.05 -12.54
C LYS A 85 -1.99 8.93 -11.07
N LEU A 86 -1.20 9.86 -10.57
CA LEU A 86 -0.80 9.94 -9.17
C LEU A 86 -1.73 10.91 -8.45
N GLN A 87 -2.61 10.39 -7.61
CA GLN A 87 -3.60 11.17 -6.88
C GLN A 87 -3.16 11.36 -5.44
N GLY A 88 -2.85 12.61 -5.07
CA GLY A 88 -2.44 12.97 -3.72
C GLY A 88 -3.62 13.39 -2.85
N PHE A 89 -3.57 13.01 -1.57
CA PHE A 89 -4.55 13.36 -0.55
C PHE A 89 -3.87 13.81 0.72
N ALA A 90 -4.52 14.70 1.47
CA ALA A 90 -4.04 15.22 2.73
C ALA A 90 -5.18 15.29 3.74
N ASP A 91 -4.88 14.88 4.96
CA ASP A 91 -5.75 15.05 6.14
C ASP A 91 -4.87 15.50 7.30
N ASP A 92 -4.36 16.69 7.14
CA ASP A 92 -3.43 17.36 8.05
C ASP A 92 -4.12 18.60 8.65
N SER A 93 -3.39 19.39 9.41
CA SER A 93 -3.93 20.63 10.00
C SER A 93 -3.79 21.80 9.04
N GLY A 94 -4.80 22.64 8.98
CA GLY A 94 -4.74 23.90 8.24
C GLY A 94 -5.89 24.14 7.26
N SER A 95 -5.70 25.10 6.39
CA SER A 95 -6.71 25.51 5.41
C SER A 95 -6.86 24.50 4.26
N ALA A 96 -7.98 24.56 3.56
CA ALA A 96 -8.22 23.73 2.37
C ALA A 96 -7.12 23.94 1.31
N SER A 97 -6.67 25.17 1.09
CA SER A 97 -5.59 25.48 0.15
C SER A 97 -4.26 24.86 0.57
N LYS A 98 -3.92 24.85 1.87
CA LYS A 98 -2.74 24.14 2.39
C LYS A 98 -2.83 22.65 2.14
N MET A 99 -4.02 22.04 2.32
CA MET A 99 -4.22 20.62 2.06
C MET A 99 -4.05 20.27 0.58
N VAL A 100 -4.58 21.09 -0.32
CA VAL A 100 -4.38 20.90 -1.77
C VAL A 100 -2.89 21.01 -2.12
N ALA A 101 -2.19 22.02 -1.62
CA ALA A 101 -0.77 22.20 -1.89
C ALA A 101 0.08 21.01 -1.35
N LEU A 102 -0.20 20.54 -0.12
CA LEU A 102 0.51 19.41 0.47
C LEU A 102 0.25 18.11 -0.30
N SER A 103 -1.02 17.87 -0.67
CA SER A 103 -1.40 16.68 -1.46
C SER A 103 -0.77 16.68 -2.85
N GLN A 104 -0.68 17.86 -3.50
CA GLN A 104 0.04 18.00 -4.77
C GLN A 104 1.53 17.67 -4.58
N LYS A 105 2.17 18.26 -3.57
CA LYS A 105 3.58 17.98 -3.28
C LYS A 105 3.85 16.49 -3.03
N ARG A 106 2.97 15.81 -2.32
CA ARG A 106 3.08 14.35 -2.12
C ARG A 106 3.02 13.58 -3.44
N ALA A 107 2.08 13.94 -4.32
CA ALA A 107 1.97 13.31 -5.64
C ALA A 107 3.19 13.61 -6.53
N ASP A 108 3.72 14.83 -6.49
CA ASP A 108 4.91 15.24 -7.25
C ASP A 108 6.17 14.48 -6.80
N VAL A 109 6.34 14.29 -5.48
CA VAL A 109 7.48 13.52 -4.94
C VAL A 109 7.42 12.05 -5.37
N VAL A 110 6.23 11.44 -5.37
CA VAL A 110 6.04 10.08 -5.88
C VAL A 110 6.36 9.99 -7.37
N MET A 111 5.89 10.95 -8.18
CA MET A 111 6.19 11.02 -9.61
C MET A 111 7.70 11.15 -9.87
N ALA A 112 8.37 12.04 -9.15
CA ALA A 112 9.81 12.25 -9.27
C ALA A 112 10.60 10.98 -8.90
N TYR A 113 10.17 10.26 -7.86
CA TYR A 113 10.80 9.01 -7.47
C TYR A 113 10.65 7.93 -8.54
N LEU A 114 9.43 7.71 -9.06
CA LEU A 114 9.19 6.76 -10.15
C LEU A 114 10.00 7.11 -11.41
N ALA A 115 10.10 8.39 -11.76
CA ALA A 115 10.92 8.84 -12.87
C ALA A 115 12.42 8.55 -12.63
N SER A 116 12.92 8.74 -11.42
CA SER A 116 14.31 8.40 -11.04
C SER A 116 14.61 6.89 -11.16
N LYS A 117 13.57 6.06 -11.10
CA LYS A 117 13.66 4.58 -11.29
C LYS A 117 13.37 4.13 -12.72
N GLY A 118 13.37 5.06 -13.67
CA GLY A 118 13.28 4.78 -15.10
C GLY A 118 11.88 4.74 -15.70
N VAL A 119 10.84 5.08 -14.93
CA VAL A 119 9.49 5.23 -15.49
C VAL A 119 9.41 6.52 -16.31
N ASP A 120 9.00 6.43 -17.58
CA ASP A 120 8.90 7.60 -18.46
C ASP A 120 7.93 8.64 -17.89
N ALA A 121 8.43 9.86 -17.64
CA ALA A 121 7.64 10.96 -17.07
C ALA A 121 6.43 11.34 -17.96
N ARG A 122 6.50 11.11 -19.27
CA ARG A 122 5.37 11.35 -20.21
C ARG A 122 4.18 10.45 -19.96
N ARG A 123 4.39 9.32 -19.29
CA ARG A 123 3.35 8.35 -18.92
C ARG A 123 2.68 8.69 -17.58
N MET A 124 3.16 9.69 -16.87
CA MET A 124 2.72 10.00 -15.52
C MET A 124 2.17 11.44 -15.44
N TRP A 125 1.21 11.66 -14.56
CA TRP A 125 0.82 13.00 -14.11
C TRP A 125 0.31 12.96 -12.67
N ALA A 126 0.52 14.06 -11.96
CA ALA A 126 0.22 14.20 -10.55
C ALA A 126 -0.92 15.20 -10.34
N LYS A 127 -1.86 14.87 -9.44
CA LYS A 127 -2.97 15.75 -9.03
C LYS A 127 -3.20 15.66 -7.54
N GLY A 128 -3.18 16.82 -6.87
CA GLY A 128 -3.55 16.95 -5.47
C GLY A 128 -5.03 17.25 -5.30
N TYR A 129 -5.68 16.55 -4.39
CA TYR A 129 -7.12 16.68 -4.09
C TYR A 129 -7.38 17.22 -2.68
N GLY A 130 -6.34 17.48 -1.89
CA GLY A 130 -6.50 17.93 -0.52
C GLY A 130 -7.25 16.90 0.33
N LYS A 131 -8.33 17.35 1.01
CA LYS A 131 -9.22 16.50 1.79
C LYS A 131 -10.33 15.84 0.99
N ASP A 132 -10.47 16.16 -0.27
CA ASP A 132 -11.49 15.54 -1.12
C ASP A 132 -11.28 14.02 -1.17
N ARG A 133 -12.39 13.27 -1.14
CA ARG A 133 -12.38 11.80 -1.18
C ARG A 133 -11.61 11.13 -0.02
N GLU A 134 -11.88 11.58 1.21
CA GLU A 134 -11.42 10.89 2.41
C GLU A 134 -11.88 9.42 2.39
N VAL A 135 -10.96 8.50 2.73
CA VAL A 135 -11.29 7.06 2.85
C VAL A 135 -12.03 6.80 4.15
N ARG A 136 -11.72 7.60 5.16
CA ARG A 136 -12.28 7.52 6.50
C ARG A 136 -12.56 8.94 7.01
N ASP A 137 -13.83 9.22 7.28
CA ASP A 137 -14.24 10.43 7.99
C ASP A 137 -14.33 10.10 9.48
N CYS A 138 -13.23 10.28 10.18
CA CYS A 138 -13.21 10.20 11.65
C CYS A 138 -12.05 11.01 12.22
N ALA A 139 -12.23 11.46 13.47
CA ALA A 139 -11.24 12.27 14.17
C ALA A 139 -10.01 11.47 14.65
N GLU A 140 -10.06 10.16 14.63
CA GLU A 140 -9.02 9.30 15.16
C GLU A 140 -7.75 9.35 14.31
N ARG A 141 -6.60 9.23 14.98
CA ARG A 141 -5.28 9.23 14.32
C ARG A 141 -5.15 8.14 13.25
N SER A 142 -5.72 6.96 13.50
CA SER A 142 -5.70 5.83 12.58
C SER A 142 -6.39 6.13 11.25
N CYS A 143 -7.50 6.88 11.28
CA CYS A 143 -8.19 7.32 10.08
C CYS A 143 -7.38 8.35 9.29
N LYS A 144 -6.82 9.34 9.98
CA LYS A 144 -5.99 10.39 9.35
C LYS A 144 -4.77 9.82 8.66
N VAL A 145 -4.15 8.77 9.23
CA VAL A 145 -3.02 8.08 8.58
C VAL A 145 -3.43 7.48 7.24
N GLN A 146 -4.63 6.89 7.14
CA GLN A 146 -5.13 6.31 5.88
C GLN A 146 -5.47 7.38 4.83
N ASN A 147 -5.84 8.58 5.26
CA ASN A 147 -6.17 9.68 4.36
C ASN A 147 -4.93 10.38 3.79
N ARG A 148 -3.79 10.38 4.51
CA ARG A 148 -2.52 10.96 4.06
C ARG A 148 -1.80 10.03 3.10
N ARG A 149 -2.27 9.98 1.87
CA ARG A 149 -1.80 9.00 0.89
C ARG A 149 -1.62 9.59 -0.50
N VAL A 150 -0.85 8.89 -1.31
CA VAL A 150 -0.88 8.98 -2.78
C VAL A 150 -1.34 7.65 -3.33
N VAL A 151 -2.21 7.68 -4.31
CA VAL A 151 -2.70 6.49 -5.02
C VAL A 151 -2.21 6.53 -6.45
N SER A 152 -1.48 5.49 -6.86
CA SER A 152 -1.07 5.27 -8.25
C SER A 152 -2.19 4.52 -8.98
N ASN A 153 -2.89 5.20 -9.87
CA ASN A 153 -3.97 4.62 -10.65
C ASN A 153 -3.53 4.42 -12.10
N LEU A 154 -3.65 3.19 -12.58
CA LEU A 154 -3.39 2.87 -13.97
C LEU A 154 -4.48 3.47 -14.87
N ARG A 155 -4.09 3.90 -16.07
CA ARG A 155 -4.98 4.48 -17.07
C ARG A 155 -4.58 4.00 -18.46
N THR A 156 -5.55 3.80 -19.31
CA THR A 156 -5.34 3.54 -20.74
C THR A 156 -5.26 4.84 -21.55
N GLN A 157 -5.84 5.91 -21.04
CA GLN A 157 -5.83 7.24 -21.63
C GLN A 157 -5.58 8.29 -20.55
N ARG A 158 -5.01 9.43 -20.96
CA ARG A 158 -4.84 10.58 -20.06
C ARG A 158 -6.21 11.27 -19.90
N ASP A 159 -6.68 11.35 -18.67
CA ASP A 159 -7.85 12.17 -18.36
C ASP A 159 -7.39 13.62 -18.20
N ASP A 160 -7.79 14.45 -19.15
CA ASP A 160 -7.62 15.91 -19.09
C ASP A 160 -8.64 16.46 -18.08
N GLU A 161 -8.40 16.30 -16.80
CA GLU A 161 -9.13 17.05 -15.78
C GLU A 161 -8.61 18.48 -15.77
N GLY A 162 -9.17 19.29 -16.65
CA GLY A 162 -9.14 20.74 -16.62
C GLY A 162 -7.75 21.36 -16.84
N ALA A 163 -7.57 21.84 -18.01
CA ALA A 163 -6.71 22.98 -18.22
C ALA A 163 -7.22 24.19 -17.43
#